data_80848113129a7d87698a3b041a9033be
#
_entry.id   80848113129a7d87698a3b041a9033be
#
_cell.length_a   1.000
_cell.length_b   1.000
_cell.length_c   1.000
_cell.angle_alpha   90.00
_cell.angle_beta   90.00
_cell.angle_gamma   90.00
#
_symmetry.space_group_name_H-M   'P 1'
#
loop_
_entity.id
_entity.type
_entity.pdbx_description
1 polymer ?
#
loop_
_entity_poly.entity_id
_entity_poly.type
_entity_poly.pdbx_seq_one_letter_code
_entity_poly.pdbx_strand_id
1 'polypeptide(L)'
;MLGGYDAKIGSSLFFLDYMGTLHKVPHGAQGYAAYFCSSIFDKEYTSPDTCTEEQALEIIEHCINEVQTRFMVSQPNFMIKKVDKDGVKVVSFGGDPADT
;
A
#
# COMPACT_ATOMS: atom_id res chain seq x y z
N MET A 1 0.01 0.32 9.56
CA MET A 1 -1.13 -0.23 8.81
C MET A 1 -1.13 -1.74 8.90
N LEU A 2 -2.29 -2.35 8.85
CA LEU A 2 -2.44 -3.78 9.03
C LEU A 2 -3.32 -4.35 7.92
N GLY A 3 -2.75 -5.21 7.10
CA GLY A 3 -3.46 -5.89 6.04
C GLY A 3 -3.66 -7.36 6.36
N GLY A 4 -4.79 -7.92 5.96
CA GLY A 4 -5.07 -9.31 6.22
C GLY A 4 -6.14 -9.89 5.33
N TYR A 5 -6.30 -11.20 5.42
CA TYR A 5 -7.33 -11.94 4.70
C TYR A 5 -8.03 -12.91 5.65
N ASP A 6 -9.35 -12.90 5.61
CA ASP A 6 -10.21 -13.82 6.38
C ASP A 6 -11.06 -14.60 5.39
N ALA A 7 -11.16 -15.92 5.60
CA ALA A 7 -11.88 -16.80 4.68
C ALA A 7 -13.36 -16.44 4.56
N LYS A 8 -13.94 -15.78 5.56
CA LYS A 8 -15.35 -15.40 5.56
C LYS A 8 -15.59 -13.98 5.08
N ILE A 9 -14.69 -13.06 5.47
CA ILE A 9 -14.83 -11.62 5.22
C ILE A 9 -14.10 -11.20 3.96
N GLY A 10 -13.02 -11.89 3.60
CA GLY A 10 -12.16 -11.52 2.50
C GLY A 10 -11.02 -10.64 2.96
N SER A 11 -10.51 -9.83 2.04
CA SER A 11 -9.38 -8.94 2.31
C SER A 11 -9.81 -7.73 3.14
N SER A 12 -8.94 -7.29 4.03
CA SER A 12 -9.18 -6.11 4.87
C SER A 12 -7.90 -5.33 5.06
N LEU A 13 -8.03 -4.01 5.13
CA LEU A 13 -6.93 -3.10 5.44
C LEU A 13 -7.38 -2.21 6.59
N PHE A 14 -6.54 -2.14 7.63
CA PHE A 14 -6.81 -1.33 8.80
C PHE A 14 -5.72 -0.29 9.00
N PHE A 15 -6.13 0.89 9.41
CA PHE A 15 -5.26 1.99 9.78
C PHE A 15 -5.30 2.12 11.30
N LEU A 16 -4.13 2.02 11.94
CA LEU A 16 -4.00 2.22 13.38
C LEU A 16 -3.34 3.58 13.61
N ASP A 17 -4.05 4.49 14.28
CA ASP A 17 -3.54 5.83 14.53
C ASP A 17 -2.74 5.90 15.84
N TYR A 18 -2.18 7.08 16.11
CA TYR A 18 -1.34 7.26 17.29
C TYR A 18 -2.11 7.19 18.62
N MET A 19 -3.43 7.32 18.56
CA MET A 19 -4.29 7.18 19.75
C MET A 19 -4.77 5.76 19.97
N GLY A 20 -4.30 4.80 19.16
CA GLY A 20 -4.67 3.41 19.27
C GLY A 20 -6.02 3.06 18.64
N THR A 21 -6.59 3.94 17.86
CA THR A 21 -7.86 3.69 17.18
C THR A 21 -7.62 2.93 15.88
N LEU A 22 -8.38 1.87 15.67
CA LEU A 22 -8.28 1.01 14.50
C LEU A 22 -9.43 1.31 13.54
N HIS A 23 -9.11 1.67 12.30
CA HIS A 23 -10.09 1.97 11.26
C HIS A 23 -9.92 1.05 10.07
N LYS A 24 -11.03 0.50 9.58
CA LYS A 24 -11.00 -0.21 8.31
C LYS A 24 -11.06 0.80 7.17
N VAL A 25 -10.10 0.72 6.25
CA VAL A 25 -9.94 1.70 5.18
C VAL A 25 -9.79 1.00 3.83
N PRO A 26 -10.19 1.64 2.72
CA PRO A 26 -9.95 1.09 1.38
C PRO A 26 -8.51 1.27 0.93
N HIS A 27 -7.85 2.29 1.41
CA HIS A 27 -6.43 2.57 1.17
C HIS A 27 -5.89 3.47 2.27
N GLY A 28 -4.58 3.61 2.34
CA GLY A 28 -3.98 4.49 3.31
C GLY A 28 -2.48 4.58 3.17
N ALA A 29 -1.90 5.56 3.83
CA ALA A 29 -0.46 5.74 3.90
C ALA A 29 -0.09 6.39 5.22
N GLN A 30 1.15 6.19 5.65
CA GLN A 30 1.67 6.77 6.88
C GLN A 30 3.00 7.47 6.61
N GLY A 31 3.34 8.41 7.48
CA GLY A 31 4.56 9.18 7.35
C GLY A 31 4.44 10.31 6.34
N TYR A 32 5.56 10.83 5.90
CA TYR A 32 5.59 11.95 4.95
C TYR A 32 4.97 11.59 3.60
N ALA A 33 5.08 10.34 3.22
CA ALA A 33 4.51 9.86 1.96
C ALA A 33 2.99 9.95 1.92
N ALA A 34 2.33 10.03 3.07
CA ALA A 34 0.88 10.10 3.14
C ALA A 34 0.30 11.28 2.35
N TYR A 35 1.00 12.41 2.33
CA TYR A 35 0.53 13.60 1.62
C TYR A 35 0.44 13.38 0.11
N PHE A 36 1.41 12.67 -0.45
CA PHE A 36 1.44 12.38 -1.89
C PHE A 36 0.55 11.20 -2.24
N CYS A 37 0.64 10.14 -1.46
CA CYS A 37 -0.08 8.91 -1.74
C CYS A 37 -1.58 9.08 -1.60
N SER A 38 -2.04 9.90 -0.65
CA SER A 38 -3.48 10.17 -0.49
C SER A 38 -4.06 10.81 -1.75
N SER A 39 -3.34 11.76 -2.35
CA SER A 39 -3.78 12.38 -3.61
C SER A 39 -3.86 11.38 -4.75
N ILE A 40 -2.89 10.49 -4.84
CA ILE A 40 -2.85 9.46 -5.88
C ILE A 40 -3.99 8.46 -5.68
N PHE A 41 -4.23 8.04 -4.45
CA PHE A 41 -5.33 7.13 -4.14
C PHE A 41 -6.68 7.76 -4.47
N ASP A 42 -6.88 9.02 -4.12
CA ASP A 42 -8.13 9.72 -4.38
C ASP A 42 -8.38 9.86 -5.89
N LYS A 43 -7.33 10.00 -6.67
CA LYS A 43 -7.44 10.16 -8.11
C LYS A 43 -7.62 8.84 -8.85
N GLU A 44 -6.87 7.81 -8.45
CA GLU A 44 -6.78 6.57 -9.23
C GLU A 44 -7.60 5.42 -8.66
N TYR A 45 -7.84 5.40 -7.36
CA TYR A 45 -8.64 4.35 -6.72
C TYR A 45 -10.10 4.78 -6.66
N THR A 46 -10.96 4.07 -7.38
CA THR A 46 -12.39 4.41 -7.44
C THR A 46 -13.24 3.56 -6.51
N SER A 47 -13.04 2.25 -6.52
CA SER A 47 -13.89 1.34 -5.76
C SER A 47 -13.20 0.00 -5.57
N PRO A 48 -13.39 -0.66 -4.42
CA PRO A 48 -12.87 -2.02 -4.24
C PRO A 48 -13.43 -3.02 -5.24
N ASP A 49 -14.64 -2.77 -5.73
CA ASP A 49 -15.30 -3.69 -6.67
C ASP A 49 -14.72 -3.60 -8.07
N THR A 50 -14.16 -2.45 -8.44
CA THR A 50 -13.62 -2.21 -9.78
C THR A 50 -12.09 -2.24 -9.84
N CYS A 51 -11.43 -2.25 -8.70
CA CYS A 51 -9.97 -2.26 -8.64
C CYS A 51 -9.44 -3.70 -8.69
N THR A 52 -8.76 -4.04 -9.77
CA THR A 52 -8.11 -5.34 -9.90
C THR A 52 -6.77 -5.32 -9.18
N GLU A 53 -6.17 -6.51 -9.00
CA GLU A 53 -4.84 -6.61 -8.42
C GLU A 53 -3.81 -5.85 -9.25
N GLU A 54 -3.91 -5.95 -10.58
CA GLU A 54 -2.98 -5.25 -11.48
C GLU A 54 -3.10 -3.73 -11.33
N GLN A 55 -4.31 -3.23 -11.24
CA GLN A 55 -4.55 -1.80 -11.02
C GLN A 55 -4.02 -1.34 -9.67
N ALA A 56 -4.20 -2.16 -8.64
CA ALA A 56 -3.68 -1.86 -7.31
C ALA A 56 -2.15 -1.77 -7.31
N LEU A 57 -1.49 -2.69 -8.02
CA LEU A 57 -0.03 -2.66 -8.17
C LEU A 57 0.44 -1.41 -8.91
N GLU A 58 -0.27 -1.01 -9.97
CA GLU A 58 0.05 0.22 -10.70
C GLU A 58 -0.07 1.46 -9.81
N ILE A 59 -1.09 1.52 -8.98
CA ILE A 59 -1.29 2.63 -8.04
C ILE A 59 -0.13 2.67 -7.04
N ILE A 60 0.25 1.53 -6.48
CA ILE A 60 1.36 1.44 -5.53
C ILE A 60 2.68 1.83 -6.18
N GLU A 61 2.93 1.38 -7.41
CA GLU A 61 4.14 1.76 -8.14
C GLU A 61 4.19 3.26 -8.42
N HIS A 62 3.04 3.86 -8.74
CA HIS A 62 2.95 5.30 -8.93
C HIS A 62 3.30 6.03 -7.62
N CYS A 63 2.79 5.56 -6.49
CA CYS A 63 3.13 6.11 -5.18
C CYS A 63 4.63 6.02 -4.90
N ILE A 64 5.23 4.87 -5.18
CA ILE A 64 6.66 4.66 -4.97
C ILE A 64 7.48 5.62 -5.83
N ASN A 65 7.12 5.79 -7.10
CA ASN A 65 7.81 6.70 -8.01
C ASN A 65 7.73 8.15 -7.52
N GLU A 66 6.56 8.57 -7.03
CA GLU A 66 6.40 9.91 -6.49
C GLU A 66 7.25 10.13 -5.24
N VAL A 67 7.30 9.15 -4.34
CA VAL A 67 8.12 9.23 -3.15
C VAL A 67 9.60 9.33 -3.51
N GLN A 68 10.06 8.51 -4.45
CA GLN A 68 11.46 8.52 -4.88
C GLN A 68 11.85 9.82 -5.57
N THR A 69 10.92 10.43 -6.28
CA THR A 69 11.18 11.66 -7.03
C THR A 69 11.16 12.89 -6.14
N ARG A 70 10.25 12.95 -5.16
CA ARG A 70 9.97 14.19 -4.43
C ARG A 70 10.71 14.31 -3.11
N PHE A 71 11.19 13.22 -2.54
CA PHE A 71 11.89 13.29 -1.26
C PHE A 71 13.37 13.50 -1.45
N MET A 72 13.93 14.37 -0.60
CA MET A 72 15.36 14.63 -0.59
C MET A 72 16.15 13.43 -0.06
N VAL A 73 15.54 12.67 0.85
CA VAL A 73 16.16 11.45 1.36
C VAL A 73 15.83 10.32 0.40
N SER A 74 16.87 9.77 -0.22
CA SER A 74 16.70 8.67 -1.15
C SER A 74 16.27 7.40 -0.43
N GLN A 75 15.18 6.81 -0.92
CA GLN A 75 14.75 5.49 -0.47
C GLN A 75 14.60 4.60 -1.71
N PRO A 76 15.71 4.02 -2.16
CA PRO A 76 15.71 3.26 -3.41
C PRO A 76 15.03 1.91 -3.30
N ASN A 77 14.87 1.38 -2.08
CA ASN A 77 14.39 0.03 -1.86
C ASN A 77 12.98 0.03 -1.29
N PHE A 78 12.07 -0.62 -2.00
CA PHE A 78 10.70 -0.82 -1.54
C PHE A 78 10.34 -2.28 -1.69
N MET A 79 9.63 -2.81 -0.70
CA MET A 79 9.10 -4.17 -0.76
C MET A 79 7.58 -4.10 -0.86
N ILE A 80 7.02 -4.74 -1.88
CA ILE A 80 5.58 -4.84 -2.05
C ILE A 80 5.16 -6.25 -1.68
N LYS A 81 4.22 -6.34 -0.75
CA LYS A 81 3.65 -7.60 -0.30
C LYS A 81 2.18 -7.66 -0.63
N LYS A 82 1.73 -8.83 -1.06
CA LYS A 82 0.32 -9.12 -1.30
C LYS A 82 -0.17 -10.07 -0.22
N VAL A 83 -1.37 -9.81 0.29
CA VAL A 83 -2.03 -10.71 1.24
C VAL A 83 -3.34 -11.17 0.64
N ASP A 84 -3.49 -12.48 0.48
CA ASP A 84 -4.71 -13.09 -0.06
C ASP A 84 -4.98 -14.43 0.64
N LYS A 85 -5.89 -15.22 0.07
CA LYS A 85 -6.25 -16.53 0.62
C LYS A 85 -5.05 -17.49 0.74
N ASP A 86 -4.01 -17.28 -0.05
CA ASP A 86 -2.82 -18.12 -0.06
C ASP A 86 -1.71 -17.61 0.86
N GLY A 87 -1.97 -16.54 1.61
CA GLY A 87 -1.04 -15.96 2.57
C GLY A 87 -0.37 -14.71 2.08
N VAL A 88 0.78 -14.40 2.67
CA VAL A 88 1.56 -13.20 2.36
C VAL A 88 2.65 -13.55 1.37
N LYS A 89 2.72 -12.78 0.28
CA LYS A 89 3.74 -12.99 -0.77
C LYS A 89 4.38 -11.67 -1.15
N VAL A 90 5.69 -11.71 -1.41
CA VAL A 90 6.40 -10.58 -2.00
C VAL A 90 6.10 -10.56 -3.50
N VAL A 91 5.57 -9.44 -3.99
CA VAL A 91 5.16 -9.32 -5.38
C VAL A 91 6.21 -8.58 -6.19
N SER A 92 6.66 -7.44 -5.68
CA SER A 92 7.62 -6.58 -6.37
C SER A 92 8.28 -5.66 -5.36
N PHE A 93 9.43 -5.09 -5.75
CA PHE A 93 10.09 -4.10 -4.93
C PHE A 93 11.10 -3.36 -5.81
N GLY A 94 11.50 -2.15 -5.36
CA GLY A 94 12.44 -1.31 -6.09
C GLY A 94 13.87 -1.45 -5.61
N GLY A 95 14.35 -2.67 -5.38
CA GLY A 95 15.70 -2.90 -4.90
C GLY A 95 15.96 -4.36 -4.62
N ASP A 96 17.11 -4.66 -3.98
CA ASP A 96 17.49 -6.02 -3.62
C ASP A 96 16.71 -6.45 -2.36
N PRO A 97 16.08 -7.63 -2.36
CA PRO A 97 15.37 -8.14 -1.17
C PRO A 97 16.24 -8.20 0.08
N ALA A 98 17.53 -8.43 -0.09
CA ALA A 98 18.48 -8.49 1.02
C ALA A 98 18.67 -7.14 1.72
N ASP A 99 18.32 -6.04 1.05
CA ASP A 99 18.45 -4.68 1.58
C ASP A 99 17.20 -4.24 2.35
N THR A 100 16.17 -5.05 2.37
CA THR A 100 14.93 -4.76 3.10
C THR A 100 14.78 -5.71 4.28
#